data_372a69399194d110bf967e66f666e172
#
_entry.id   372a69399194d110bf967e66f666e172
#
_cell.length_a   1.000
_cell.length_b   1.000
_cell.length_c   1.000
_cell.angle_alpha   90.00
_cell.angle_beta   90.00
_cell.angle_gamma   90.00
#
_symmetry.space_group_name_H-M   'P 1'
#
loop_
_entity.id
_entity.type
_entity.pdbx_description
1 polymer ?
#
loop_
_entity_poly.entity_id
_entity_poly.type
_entity_poly.pdbx_seq_one_letter_code
_entity_poly.pdbx_strand_id
1 'polypeptide(L)'
;DTFKPQLTNIESLQLGALTFINHCYGCHSLKYSRWGRISKDLDIPEKILTENLVFGSDVKLGDRMTGSMQPAVSEGWFGIAPPDLTLVTRLHGSDWVYTYLRTFYEDSSKPYGVNNMVYPGAAMPNVLALMQGQQVLSCKDVPIIASNGGVRRDDFGNDITEEKCGYLKTIEGSGKLTQQEFDDYIFDLVNFMTYVGEPSRSVRERMGWYVILFFVVFTAFSYLLYREYQKDYH
;
A
#
# COMPACT_ATOMS: atom_id res chain seq x y z
N ASP A 1 1.19 -5.51 9.38
CA ASP A 1 2.36 -6.04 8.64
C ASP A 1 3.29 -4.89 8.28
N THR A 2 4.59 -5.17 8.15
CA THR A 2 5.58 -4.16 7.75
C THR A 2 5.79 -4.22 6.24
N PHE A 3 5.79 -3.06 5.59
CA PHE A 3 6.01 -2.92 4.16
C PHE A 3 7.27 -2.11 3.86
N LYS A 4 8.14 -2.63 3.00
CA LYS A 4 9.35 -1.92 2.56
C LYS A 4 9.26 -1.64 1.06
N PRO A 5 8.97 -0.41 0.63
CA PRO A 5 8.79 -0.09 -0.77
C PRO A 5 10.09 -0.26 -1.57
N GLN A 6 9.94 -0.76 -2.80
CA GLN A 6 11.02 -0.94 -3.78
C GLN A 6 10.77 -0.04 -5.00
N LEU A 7 10.90 1.26 -4.83
CA LEU A 7 10.53 2.27 -5.83
C LEU A 7 11.44 2.31 -7.07
N THR A 8 12.54 1.55 -7.05
CA THR A 8 13.45 1.37 -8.20
C THR A 8 13.22 0.06 -8.96
N ASN A 9 12.36 -0.82 -8.44
CA ASN A 9 11.98 -2.05 -9.10
C ASN A 9 10.85 -1.77 -10.11
N ILE A 10 11.24 -1.50 -11.37
CA ILE A 10 10.30 -1.13 -12.44
C ILE A 10 9.29 -2.23 -12.73
N GLU A 11 9.71 -3.49 -12.71
CA GLU A 11 8.82 -4.65 -12.93
C GLU A 11 7.70 -4.69 -11.89
N SER A 12 8.04 -4.57 -10.61
CA SER A 12 7.06 -4.49 -9.51
C SER A 12 6.10 -3.30 -9.69
N LEU A 13 6.61 -2.14 -10.10
CA LEU A 13 5.77 -0.95 -10.34
C LEU A 13 4.83 -1.15 -11.53
N GLN A 14 5.28 -1.83 -12.60
CA GLN A 14 4.44 -2.15 -13.76
C GLN A 14 3.34 -3.15 -13.41
N LEU A 15 3.67 -4.23 -12.68
CA LEU A 15 2.70 -5.22 -12.19
C LEU A 15 1.68 -4.57 -11.24
N GLY A 16 2.15 -3.70 -10.34
CA GLY A 16 1.29 -2.94 -9.45
C GLY A 16 0.35 -1.98 -10.18
N ALA A 17 0.85 -1.30 -11.23
CA ALA A 17 0.03 -0.44 -12.09
C ALA A 17 -1.06 -1.24 -12.81
N LEU A 18 -0.71 -2.40 -13.38
CA LEU A 18 -1.65 -3.31 -14.01
C LEU A 18 -2.73 -3.79 -13.04
N THR A 19 -2.32 -4.20 -11.84
CA THR A 19 -3.24 -4.62 -10.77
C THR A 19 -4.18 -3.49 -10.36
N PHE A 20 -3.66 -2.27 -10.19
CA PHE A 20 -4.47 -1.10 -9.85
C PHE A 20 -5.53 -0.81 -10.93
N ILE A 21 -5.13 -0.81 -12.18
CA ILE A 21 -6.03 -0.53 -13.31
C ILE A 21 -7.13 -1.59 -13.41
N ASN A 22 -6.80 -2.85 -13.21
CA ASN A 22 -7.76 -3.95 -13.34
C ASN A 22 -8.74 -4.07 -12.18
N HIS A 23 -8.35 -3.71 -10.95
CA HIS A 23 -9.15 -3.98 -9.75
C HIS A 23 -9.61 -2.73 -8.99
N CYS A 24 -8.92 -1.60 -9.15
CA CYS A 24 -9.16 -0.42 -8.34
C CYS A 24 -9.69 0.77 -9.16
N TYR A 25 -9.16 0.96 -10.37
CA TYR A 25 -9.40 2.15 -11.18
C TYR A 25 -10.87 2.34 -11.60
N GLY A 26 -11.64 1.26 -11.69
CA GLY A 26 -13.09 1.35 -11.98
C GLY A 26 -13.86 2.19 -10.94
N CYS A 27 -13.43 2.14 -9.68
CA CYS A 27 -14.06 2.85 -8.56
C CYS A 27 -13.22 4.02 -8.03
N HIS A 28 -11.90 3.89 -8.02
CA HIS A 28 -10.97 4.87 -7.45
C HIS A 28 -10.22 5.65 -8.51
N SER A 29 -9.96 6.92 -8.23
CA SER A 29 -9.12 7.78 -9.06
C SER A 29 -7.72 7.91 -8.48
N LEU A 30 -6.77 8.32 -9.35
CA LEU A 30 -5.47 8.87 -9.01
C LEU A 30 -5.38 10.30 -9.59
N LYS A 31 -6.16 11.22 -9.02
CA LYS A 31 -6.41 12.58 -9.60
C LYS A 31 -5.17 13.44 -9.76
N TYR A 32 -4.10 13.16 -9.01
CA TYR A 32 -2.84 13.90 -9.13
C TYR A 32 -1.82 13.22 -10.04
N SER A 33 -2.15 12.02 -10.57
CA SER A 33 -1.34 11.31 -11.57
C SER A 33 -1.87 11.51 -12.97
N ARG A 34 -0.97 11.47 -13.96
CA ARG A 34 -1.28 11.54 -15.38
C ARG A 34 -0.78 10.29 -16.08
N TRP A 35 -1.51 9.84 -17.09
CA TRP A 35 -1.15 8.66 -17.88
C TRP A 35 0.26 8.75 -18.47
N GLY A 36 0.61 9.88 -19.08
CA GLY A 36 1.94 10.09 -19.66
C GLY A 36 3.07 10.09 -18.64
N ARG A 37 2.79 10.47 -17.38
CA ARG A 37 3.78 10.35 -16.29
C ARG A 37 4.03 8.89 -15.93
N ILE A 38 2.98 8.11 -15.79
CA ILE A 38 3.08 6.65 -15.51
C ILE A 38 3.80 5.95 -16.65
N SER A 39 3.44 6.22 -17.92
CA SER A 39 4.13 5.69 -19.09
C SER A 39 5.65 5.92 -19.03
N LYS A 40 6.03 7.17 -18.82
CA LYS A 40 7.44 7.59 -18.79
C LYS A 40 8.23 7.01 -17.62
N ASP A 41 7.68 7.12 -16.40
CA ASP A 41 8.41 6.75 -15.19
C ASP A 41 8.52 5.22 -15.01
N LEU A 42 7.57 4.47 -15.57
CA LEU A 42 7.52 3.01 -15.51
C LEU A 42 8.04 2.33 -16.81
N ASP A 43 8.62 3.08 -17.74
CA ASP A 43 9.10 2.57 -19.02
C ASP A 43 8.02 1.77 -19.79
N ILE A 44 6.74 2.15 -19.69
CA ILE A 44 5.65 1.54 -20.45
C ILE A 44 5.52 2.30 -21.77
N PRO A 45 5.70 1.63 -22.93
CA PRO A 45 5.52 2.28 -24.22
C PRO A 45 4.11 2.88 -24.34
N GLU A 46 4.02 4.14 -24.82
CA GLU A 46 2.75 4.87 -24.93
C GLU A 46 1.68 4.08 -25.70
N LYS A 47 2.09 3.37 -26.74
CA LYS A 47 1.19 2.52 -27.52
C LYS A 47 0.61 1.39 -26.66
N ILE A 48 1.45 0.70 -25.88
CA ILE A 48 0.99 -0.39 -25.01
C ILE A 48 0.04 0.16 -23.94
N LEU A 49 0.38 1.31 -23.34
CA LEU A 49 -0.45 1.95 -22.34
C LEU A 49 -1.83 2.34 -22.91
N THR A 50 -1.87 3.00 -24.06
CA THR A 50 -3.14 3.45 -24.69
C THR A 50 -4.01 2.33 -25.20
N GLU A 51 -3.42 1.25 -25.72
CA GLU A 51 -4.17 0.12 -26.27
C GLU A 51 -4.68 -0.87 -25.20
N ASN A 52 -3.99 -0.97 -24.05
CA ASN A 52 -4.26 -2.03 -23.07
C ASN A 52 -4.66 -1.54 -21.68
N LEU A 53 -4.27 -0.32 -21.30
CA LEU A 53 -4.46 0.16 -19.92
C LEU A 53 -5.36 1.39 -19.82
N VAL A 54 -5.56 2.10 -20.91
CA VAL A 54 -6.44 3.28 -20.93
C VAL A 54 -7.82 2.89 -21.46
N PHE A 55 -8.81 2.94 -20.59
CA PHE A 55 -10.20 2.63 -20.95
C PHE A 55 -10.94 3.90 -21.32
N GLY A 56 -11.21 4.10 -22.59
CA GLY A 56 -11.95 5.22 -23.14
C GLY A 56 -11.31 5.80 -24.40
N SER A 57 -12.08 5.97 -25.47
CA SER A 57 -11.59 6.47 -26.76
C SER A 57 -11.06 7.89 -26.74
N ASP A 58 -11.48 8.69 -25.76
CA ASP A 58 -11.19 10.13 -25.71
C ASP A 58 -10.09 10.48 -24.70
N VAL A 59 -9.56 9.50 -23.96
CA VAL A 59 -8.52 9.71 -22.94
C VAL A 59 -7.16 9.89 -23.60
N LYS A 60 -6.48 11.00 -23.24
CA LYS A 60 -5.15 11.36 -23.75
C LYS A 60 -4.09 11.13 -22.68
N LEU A 61 -2.85 10.93 -23.10
CA LEU A 61 -1.69 10.77 -22.18
C LEU A 61 -1.52 11.94 -21.21
N GLY A 62 -1.93 13.15 -21.60
CA GLY A 62 -1.91 14.33 -20.74
C GLY A 62 -2.99 14.35 -19.66
N ASP A 63 -4.01 13.51 -19.77
CA ASP A 63 -5.14 13.53 -18.86
C ASP A 63 -4.80 12.89 -17.51
N ARG A 64 -5.59 13.28 -16.50
CA ARG A 64 -5.47 12.72 -15.16
C ARG A 64 -6.10 11.33 -15.12
N MET A 65 -5.59 10.47 -14.25
CA MET A 65 -6.15 9.14 -14.00
C MET A 65 -7.41 9.27 -13.13
N THR A 66 -8.52 9.64 -13.76
CA THR A 66 -9.82 9.80 -13.09
C THR A 66 -10.67 8.55 -13.35
N GLY A 67 -11.05 7.84 -12.31
CA GLY A 67 -11.93 6.67 -12.39
C GLY A 67 -13.30 7.02 -12.98
N SER A 68 -13.95 6.03 -13.55
CA SER A 68 -15.24 6.20 -14.26
C SER A 68 -16.44 6.36 -13.32
N MET A 69 -16.33 5.89 -12.08
CA MET A 69 -17.44 5.91 -11.13
C MET A 69 -17.74 7.33 -10.63
N GLN A 70 -18.99 7.76 -10.85
CA GLN A 70 -19.43 9.08 -10.38
C GLN A 70 -19.74 9.05 -8.88
N PRO A 71 -19.32 10.07 -8.10
CA PRO A 71 -19.53 10.12 -6.64
C PRO A 71 -20.99 9.92 -6.21
N ALA A 72 -21.94 10.60 -6.85
CA ALA A 72 -23.35 10.48 -6.51
C ALA A 72 -23.94 9.07 -6.72
N VAL A 73 -23.45 8.34 -7.73
CA VAL A 73 -23.86 6.97 -8.00
C VAL A 73 -23.27 6.02 -6.95
N SER A 74 -21.99 6.20 -6.64
CA SER A 74 -21.28 5.37 -5.65
C SER A 74 -21.79 5.59 -4.23
N GLU A 75 -22.17 6.80 -3.86
CA GLU A 75 -22.83 7.07 -2.58
C GLU A 75 -24.16 6.33 -2.45
N GLY A 76 -24.93 6.24 -3.54
CA GLY A 76 -26.16 5.47 -3.56
C GLY A 76 -25.94 3.95 -3.39
N TRP A 77 -24.82 3.44 -3.87
CA TRP A 77 -24.50 2.00 -3.80
C TRP A 77 -23.78 1.60 -2.51
N PHE A 78 -22.80 2.39 -2.09
CA PHE A 78 -21.88 2.05 -1.00
C PHE A 78 -22.09 2.87 0.28
N GLY A 79 -23.01 3.85 0.23
CA GLY A 79 -23.21 4.80 1.34
C GLY A 79 -22.11 5.86 1.45
N ILE A 80 -21.03 5.75 0.66
CA ILE A 80 -19.90 6.67 0.59
C ILE A 80 -19.27 6.61 -0.79
N ALA A 81 -18.80 7.74 -1.29
CA ALA A 81 -18.02 7.75 -2.53
C ALA A 81 -16.62 7.16 -2.29
N PRO A 82 -16.12 6.27 -3.19
CA PRO A 82 -14.75 5.78 -3.12
C PRO A 82 -13.75 6.95 -3.13
N PRO A 83 -12.82 7.01 -2.16
CA PRO A 83 -11.84 8.08 -2.09
C PRO A 83 -10.82 8.02 -3.23
N ASP A 84 -10.21 9.17 -3.54
CA ASP A 84 -9.02 9.22 -4.39
C ASP A 84 -7.84 8.56 -3.68
N LEU A 85 -7.14 7.68 -4.39
CA LEU A 85 -6.05 6.88 -3.81
C LEU A 85 -4.65 7.45 -4.08
N THR A 86 -4.51 8.60 -4.75
CA THR A 86 -3.20 9.17 -5.09
C THR A 86 -2.28 9.30 -3.87
N LEU A 87 -2.82 9.78 -2.74
CA LEU A 87 -2.05 10.07 -1.54
C LEU A 87 -2.34 9.12 -0.37
N VAL A 88 -3.06 8.02 -0.60
CA VAL A 88 -3.50 7.12 0.48
C VAL A 88 -2.34 6.53 1.27
N THR A 89 -1.25 6.15 0.59
CA THR A 89 -0.03 5.62 1.23
C THR A 89 0.76 6.68 2.02
N ARG A 90 0.57 7.95 1.71
CA ARG A 90 1.13 9.06 2.52
C ARG A 90 0.25 9.39 3.73
N LEU A 91 -1.06 9.21 3.60
CA LEU A 91 -2.02 9.51 4.67
C LEU A 91 -1.98 8.43 5.75
N HIS A 92 -2.09 7.17 5.36
CA HIS A 92 -2.18 6.04 6.29
C HIS A 92 -0.86 5.28 6.46
N GLY A 93 0.10 5.44 5.56
CA GLY A 93 1.29 4.62 5.46
C GLY A 93 1.09 3.40 4.54
N SER A 94 2.19 2.97 3.91
CA SER A 94 2.17 1.79 3.02
C SER A 94 1.90 0.50 3.79
N ASP A 95 2.38 0.39 5.04
CA ASP A 95 2.12 -0.74 5.95
C ASP A 95 0.62 -0.93 6.18
N TRP A 96 -0.09 0.17 6.42
CA TRP A 96 -1.53 0.15 6.64
C TRP A 96 -2.28 -0.31 5.39
N VAL A 97 -1.95 0.24 4.22
CA VAL A 97 -2.62 -0.12 2.95
C VAL A 97 -2.36 -1.59 2.61
N TYR A 98 -1.12 -2.07 2.81
CA TYR A 98 -0.73 -3.46 2.59
C TYR A 98 -1.51 -4.41 3.50
N THR A 99 -1.62 -4.07 4.79
CA THR A 99 -2.38 -4.87 5.75
C THR A 99 -3.88 -4.81 5.46
N TYR A 100 -4.41 -3.62 5.14
CA TYR A 100 -5.83 -3.43 4.81
C TYR A 100 -6.27 -4.33 3.65
N LEU A 101 -5.54 -4.34 2.54
CA LEU A 101 -5.91 -5.13 1.35
C LEU A 101 -5.85 -6.64 1.57
N ARG A 102 -5.11 -7.11 2.56
CA ARG A 102 -4.90 -8.54 2.87
C ARG A 102 -5.81 -9.07 3.97
N THR A 103 -6.53 -8.21 4.68
CA THR A 103 -7.24 -8.58 5.91
C THR A 103 -8.76 -8.46 5.83
N PHE A 104 -9.32 -8.57 4.63
CA PHE A 104 -10.74 -8.76 4.45
C PHE A 104 -11.14 -10.19 4.85
N TYR A 105 -12.28 -10.33 5.51
CA TYR A 105 -12.84 -11.61 5.93
C TYR A 105 -14.36 -11.63 5.79
N GLU A 106 -14.95 -12.83 5.73
CA GLU A 106 -16.39 -13.02 5.64
C GLU A 106 -17.09 -12.59 6.93
N ASP A 107 -18.09 -11.73 6.78
CA ASP A 107 -18.94 -11.24 7.88
C ASP A 107 -20.37 -11.02 7.33
N SER A 108 -21.23 -12.00 7.53
CA SER A 108 -22.63 -11.95 7.06
C SER A 108 -23.48 -10.85 7.71
N SER A 109 -22.99 -10.22 8.78
CA SER A 109 -23.65 -9.06 9.40
C SER A 109 -23.47 -7.76 8.61
N LYS A 110 -22.57 -7.74 7.61
CA LYS A 110 -22.26 -6.56 6.80
C LYS A 110 -22.98 -6.59 5.45
N PRO A 111 -23.28 -5.41 4.87
CA PRO A 111 -24.04 -5.31 3.62
C PRO A 111 -23.43 -6.09 2.43
N TYR A 112 -22.10 -6.16 2.38
CA TYR A 112 -21.36 -6.86 1.31
C TYR A 112 -20.85 -8.23 1.72
N GLY A 113 -21.29 -8.75 2.88
CA GLY A 113 -20.88 -10.06 3.39
C GLY A 113 -19.41 -10.11 3.83
N VAL A 114 -18.72 -8.96 3.93
CA VAL A 114 -17.31 -8.88 4.29
C VAL A 114 -17.04 -7.75 5.28
N ASN A 115 -15.99 -7.92 6.06
CA ASN A 115 -15.46 -6.91 6.97
C ASN A 115 -13.93 -6.88 6.87
N ASN A 116 -13.27 -5.96 7.58
CA ASN A 116 -11.82 -5.81 7.52
C ASN A 116 -11.24 -5.69 8.93
N MET A 117 -10.09 -6.32 9.16
CA MET A 117 -9.42 -6.31 10.47
C MET A 117 -8.82 -4.94 10.83
N VAL A 118 -8.34 -4.21 9.83
CA VAL A 118 -7.67 -2.90 10.02
C VAL A 118 -8.67 -1.77 10.08
N TYR A 119 -9.74 -1.88 9.30
CA TYR A 119 -10.81 -0.88 9.24
C TYR A 119 -12.18 -1.55 9.37
N PRO A 120 -12.61 -1.87 10.59
CA PRO A 120 -13.90 -2.51 10.83
C PRO A 120 -15.07 -1.65 10.30
N GLY A 121 -15.98 -2.31 9.58
CA GLY A 121 -17.12 -1.61 8.95
C GLY A 121 -16.77 -0.92 7.63
N ALA A 122 -15.70 -1.35 6.95
CA ALA A 122 -15.36 -0.86 5.61
C ALA A 122 -16.56 -1.01 4.65
N ALA A 123 -16.90 0.08 3.97
CA ALA A 123 -17.94 0.09 2.92
C ALA A 123 -17.42 -0.50 1.60
N MET A 124 -16.13 -0.66 1.43
CA MET A 124 -15.50 -1.28 0.27
C MET A 124 -15.73 -2.79 0.31
N PRO A 125 -16.27 -3.42 -0.75
CA PRO A 125 -16.31 -4.88 -0.88
C PRO A 125 -14.89 -5.44 -1.07
N ASN A 126 -14.72 -6.75 -0.80
CA ASN A 126 -13.44 -7.41 -1.11
C ASN A 126 -13.32 -7.65 -2.63
N VAL A 127 -12.75 -6.67 -3.35
CA VAL A 127 -12.56 -6.73 -4.81
C VAL A 127 -11.46 -7.71 -5.23
N LEU A 128 -10.68 -8.21 -4.27
CA LEU A 128 -9.57 -9.14 -4.49
C LEU A 128 -9.91 -10.58 -4.06
N ALA A 129 -11.15 -10.84 -3.63
CA ALA A 129 -11.58 -12.16 -3.13
C ALA A 129 -11.31 -13.29 -4.13
N LEU A 130 -11.45 -13.05 -5.44
CA LEU A 130 -11.16 -14.05 -6.46
C LEU A 130 -9.69 -14.47 -6.51
N MET A 131 -8.79 -13.54 -6.20
CA MET A 131 -7.34 -13.80 -6.15
C MET A 131 -6.94 -14.41 -4.81
N GLN A 132 -7.36 -13.79 -3.71
CA GLN A 132 -7.04 -14.17 -2.35
C GLN A 132 -7.70 -15.48 -1.90
N GLY A 133 -8.94 -15.69 -2.30
CA GLY A 133 -9.85 -16.66 -1.72
C GLY A 133 -10.63 -16.09 -0.52
N GLN A 134 -11.54 -16.92 -0.02
CA GLN A 134 -12.37 -16.58 1.13
C GLN A 134 -11.59 -16.68 2.42
N GLN A 135 -11.57 -15.62 3.22
CA GLN A 135 -11.01 -15.62 4.56
C GLN A 135 -12.10 -15.59 5.61
N VAL A 136 -11.89 -16.36 6.67
CA VAL A 136 -12.80 -16.42 7.82
C VAL A 136 -12.02 -16.14 9.10
N LEU A 137 -12.71 -15.63 10.11
CA LEU A 137 -12.14 -15.53 11.45
C LEU A 137 -12.08 -16.93 12.07
N SER A 138 -10.94 -17.27 12.63
CA SER A 138 -10.67 -18.56 13.29
C SER A 138 -10.02 -18.35 14.65
N CYS A 139 -10.08 -19.40 15.46
CA CYS A 139 -9.35 -19.49 16.71
C CYS A 139 -8.14 -20.40 16.54
N LYS A 140 -7.08 -20.13 17.31
CA LYS A 140 -5.88 -20.96 17.37
C LYS A 140 -5.48 -21.14 18.82
N ASP A 141 -5.00 -22.33 19.14
CA ASP A 141 -4.34 -22.58 20.40
C ASP A 141 -2.94 -21.95 20.39
N VAL A 142 -2.73 -21.00 21.29
CA VAL A 142 -1.44 -20.32 21.43
C VAL A 142 -0.82 -20.66 22.78
N PRO A 143 0.50 -20.90 22.87
CA PRO A 143 1.14 -21.20 24.12
C PRO A 143 1.10 -20.01 25.08
N ILE A 144 0.82 -20.27 26.34
CA ILE A 144 0.85 -19.26 27.41
C ILE A 144 2.30 -18.95 27.73
N ILE A 145 2.66 -17.67 27.65
CA ILE A 145 4.01 -17.21 28.01
C ILE A 145 4.07 -16.91 29.51
N ALA A 146 5.01 -17.51 30.21
CA ALA A 146 5.28 -17.26 31.61
C ALA A 146 5.98 -15.89 31.79
N SER A 147 6.00 -15.38 33.03
CA SER A 147 6.62 -14.09 33.38
C SER A 147 8.12 -13.98 33.08
N ASN A 148 8.81 -15.13 32.91
CA ASN A 148 10.22 -15.23 32.54
C ASN A 148 10.45 -15.25 31.01
N GLY A 149 9.40 -15.10 30.20
CA GLY A 149 9.46 -15.11 28.73
C GLY A 149 9.46 -16.52 28.10
N GLY A 150 9.45 -17.59 28.91
CA GLY A 150 9.35 -18.96 28.41
C GLY A 150 7.90 -19.42 28.24
N VAL A 151 7.70 -20.52 27.47
CA VAL A 151 6.39 -21.17 27.35
C VAL A 151 6.06 -21.89 28.67
N ARG A 152 4.84 -21.66 29.18
CA ARG A 152 4.35 -22.36 30.36
C ARG A 152 4.05 -23.83 30.02
N ARG A 153 4.55 -24.76 30.85
CA ARG A 153 4.36 -26.18 30.66
C ARG A 153 3.63 -26.81 31.85
N ASP A 154 2.92 -27.88 31.54
CA ASP A 154 2.30 -28.71 32.57
C ASP A 154 3.35 -29.63 33.28
N ASP A 155 2.90 -30.39 34.28
CA ASP A 155 3.76 -31.30 35.05
C ASP A 155 4.30 -32.48 34.20
N PHE A 156 3.76 -32.66 32.98
CA PHE A 156 4.19 -33.68 32.00
C PHE A 156 5.11 -33.11 30.91
N GLY A 157 5.38 -31.79 30.96
CA GLY A 157 6.24 -31.10 29.98
C GLY A 157 5.56 -30.65 28.70
N ASN A 158 4.22 -30.79 28.59
CA ASN A 158 3.45 -30.26 27.44
C ASN A 158 3.23 -28.77 27.59
N ASP A 159 3.22 -28.06 26.48
CA ASP A 159 2.93 -26.64 26.45
C ASP A 159 1.47 -26.39 26.82
N ILE A 160 1.23 -25.52 27.81
CA ILE A 160 -0.12 -25.08 28.17
C ILE A 160 -0.54 -24.02 27.15
N THR A 161 -1.64 -24.28 26.44
CA THR A 161 -2.19 -23.38 25.42
C THR A 161 -3.48 -22.74 25.90
N GLU A 162 -3.79 -21.56 25.35
CA GLU A 162 -5.08 -20.91 25.44
C GLU A 162 -5.65 -20.68 24.03
N GLU A 163 -6.95 -20.88 23.87
CA GLU A 163 -7.61 -20.58 22.60
C GLU A 163 -7.71 -19.07 22.41
N LYS A 164 -7.06 -18.55 21.37
CA LYS A 164 -7.18 -17.14 20.93
C LYS A 164 -7.90 -17.08 19.60
N CYS A 165 -8.97 -16.29 19.55
CA CYS A 165 -9.75 -16.04 18.35
C CYS A 165 -9.34 -14.70 17.69
N GLY A 166 -9.78 -14.50 16.43
CA GLY A 166 -9.45 -13.29 15.67
C GLY A 166 -8.28 -13.47 14.70
N TYR A 167 -7.87 -14.71 14.42
CA TYR A 167 -6.93 -15.02 13.36
C TYR A 167 -7.65 -15.18 12.03
N LEU A 168 -7.04 -14.70 10.96
CA LEU A 168 -7.53 -14.96 9.61
C LEU A 168 -7.08 -16.33 9.13
N LYS A 169 -8.01 -17.06 8.53
CA LYS A 169 -7.75 -18.34 7.86
C LYS A 169 -8.37 -18.29 6.47
N THR A 170 -7.56 -18.44 5.45
CA THR A 170 -8.02 -18.58 4.06
C THR A 170 -8.53 -20.01 3.86
N ILE A 171 -9.70 -20.14 3.21
CA ILE A 171 -10.26 -21.43 2.83
C ILE A 171 -9.45 -21.95 1.63
N GLU A 172 -8.86 -23.12 1.80
CA GLU A 172 -7.99 -23.71 0.78
C GLU A 172 -8.74 -23.95 -0.53
N GLY A 173 -8.12 -23.58 -1.66
CA GLY A 173 -8.72 -23.75 -2.99
C GLY A 173 -9.84 -22.76 -3.35
N SER A 174 -10.17 -21.79 -2.47
CA SER A 174 -11.18 -20.76 -2.75
C SER A 174 -10.65 -19.57 -3.57
N GLY A 175 -9.33 -19.39 -3.64
CA GLY A 175 -8.66 -18.34 -4.41
C GLY A 175 -7.89 -18.88 -5.61
N LYS A 176 -7.56 -18.00 -6.55
CA LYS A 176 -6.72 -18.33 -7.71
C LYS A 176 -5.25 -18.41 -7.39
N LEU A 177 -4.81 -17.66 -6.37
CA LEU A 177 -3.42 -17.53 -5.96
C LEU A 177 -3.19 -18.27 -4.65
N THR A 178 -2.00 -18.80 -4.48
CA THR A 178 -1.52 -19.24 -3.16
C THR A 178 -1.32 -18.00 -2.27
N GLN A 179 -1.20 -18.21 -0.96
CA GLN A 179 -0.99 -17.11 -0.01
C GLN A 179 0.26 -16.29 -0.37
N GLN A 180 1.36 -16.94 -0.75
CA GLN A 180 2.61 -16.26 -1.12
C GLN A 180 2.42 -15.44 -2.41
N GLU A 181 1.84 -16.03 -3.44
CA GLU A 181 1.58 -15.32 -4.70
C GLU A 181 0.64 -14.11 -4.49
N PHE A 182 -0.35 -14.26 -3.60
CA PHE A 182 -1.23 -13.14 -3.25
C PHE A 182 -0.49 -12.06 -2.48
N ASP A 183 0.40 -12.42 -1.57
CA ASP A 183 1.23 -11.47 -0.81
C ASP A 183 2.14 -10.66 -1.76
N ASP A 184 2.76 -11.33 -2.74
CA ASP A 184 3.59 -10.69 -3.77
C ASP A 184 2.74 -9.80 -4.69
N TYR A 185 1.54 -10.26 -5.06
CA TYR A 185 0.59 -9.48 -5.86
C TYR A 185 0.16 -8.18 -5.19
N ILE A 186 -0.14 -8.22 -3.88
CA ILE A 186 -0.47 -7.03 -3.09
C ILE A 186 0.77 -6.18 -2.83
N PHE A 187 1.95 -6.80 -2.70
CA PHE A 187 3.20 -6.07 -2.58
C PHE A 187 3.41 -5.15 -3.79
N ASP A 188 3.27 -5.67 -5.01
CA ASP A 188 3.44 -4.91 -6.24
C ASP A 188 2.41 -3.77 -6.34
N LEU A 189 1.15 -4.05 -6.02
CA LEU A 189 0.09 -3.04 -5.98
C LEU A 189 0.42 -1.89 -5.02
N VAL A 190 0.81 -2.20 -3.78
CA VAL A 190 1.12 -1.17 -2.77
C VAL A 190 2.43 -0.45 -3.08
N ASN A 191 3.38 -1.13 -3.73
CA ASN A 191 4.60 -0.52 -4.23
C ASN A 191 4.29 0.56 -5.28
N PHE A 192 3.43 0.25 -6.24
CA PHE A 192 2.93 1.22 -7.22
C PHE A 192 2.17 2.38 -6.55
N MET A 193 1.26 2.09 -5.61
CA MET A 193 0.54 3.14 -4.88
C MET A 193 1.48 4.03 -4.06
N THR A 194 2.56 3.47 -3.51
CA THR A 194 3.59 4.23 -2.80
C THR A 194 4.37 5.14 -3.75
N TYR A 195 4.73 4.64 -4.94
CA TYR A 195 5.31 5.44 -6.00
C TYR A 195 4.37 6.59 -6.41
N VAL A 196 3.09 6.31 -6.65
CA VAL A 196 2.09 7.32 -7.04
C VAL A 196 1.96 8.42 -5.97
N GLY A 197 2.03 8.04 -4.69
CA GLY A 197 1.97 8.99 -3.58
C GLY A 197 3.15 9.97 -3.51
N GLU A 198 4.33 9.61 -4.00
CA GLU A 198 5.52 10.45 -4.09
C GLU A 198 6.46 9.99 -5.23
N PRO A 199 6.16 10.31 -6.51
CA PRO A 199 6.96 9.85 -7.65
C PRO A 199 8.41 10.34 -7.65
N SER A 200 8.69 11.45 -6.98
CA SER A 200 10.03 12.04 -6.88
C SER A 200 10.85 11.53 -5.69
N ARG A 201 10.32 10.59 -4.90
CA ARG A 201 10.98 10.13 -3.66
C ARG A 201 12.37 9.58 -3.88
N SER A 202 12.56 8.72 -4.87
CA SER A 202 13.87 8.13 -5.18
C SER A 202 14.90 9.17 -5.60
N VAL A 203 14.46 10.18 -6.37
CA VAL A 203 15.31 11.31 -6.78
C VAL A 203 15.64 12.20 -5.57
N ARG A 204 14.65 12.52 -4.75
CA ARG A 204 14.82 13.32 -3.54
C ARG A 204 15.79 12.69 -2.55
N GLU A 205 15.65 11.39 -2.29
CA GLU A 205 16.52 10.65 -1.37
C GLU A 205 17.98 10.64 -1.88
N ARG A 206 18.18 10.43 -3.19
CA ARG A 206 19.53 10.49 -3.79
C ARG A 206 20.13 11.90 -3.74
N MET A 207 19.34 12.93 -4.07
CA MET A 207 19.80 14.33 -4.02
C MET A 207 20.06 14.81 -2.59
N GLY A 208 19.38 14.27 -1.61
CA GLY A 208 19.47 14.67 -0.21
C GLY A 208 20.91 14.61 0.33
N TRP A 209 21.69 13.61 -0.05
CA TRP A 209 23.09 13.49 0.34
C TRP A 209 23.97 14.62 -0.19
N TYR A 210 23.75 15.06 -1.42
CA TYR A 210 24.48 16.22 -1.99
C TYR A 210 24.10 17.51 -1.28
N VAL A 211 22.84 17.69 -0.93
CA VAL A 211 22.35 18.85 -0.18
C VAL A 211 22.95 18.88 1.23
N ILE A 212 22.97 17.74 1.93
CA ILE A 212 23.61 17.64 3.27
C ILE A 212 25.11 17.99 3.17
N LEU A 213 25.83 17.41 2.21
CA LEU A 213 27.26 17.70 2.01
C LEU A 213 27.49 19.19 1.75
N PHE A 214 26.68 19.81 0.90
CA PHE A 214 26.75 21.25 0.65
C PHE A 214 26.61 22.07 1.95
N PHE A 215 25.60 21.76 2.76
CA PHE A 215 25.39 22.49 4.02
C PHE A 215 26.51 22.25 5.04
N VAL A 216 27.10 21.06 5.10
CA VAL A 216 28.24 20.80 5.97
C VAL A 216 29.44 21.69 5.58
N VAL A 217 29.76 21.72 4.28
CA VAL A 217 30.86 22.55 3.77
C VAL A 217 30.56 24.04 3.99
N PHE A 218 29.34 24.47 3.64
CA PHE A 218 28.92 25.87 3.82
C PHE A 218 28.98 26.30 5.29
N THR A 219 28.53 25.44 6.21
CA THR A 219 28.56 25.72 7.65
C THR A 219 30.02 25.83 8.16
N ALA A 220 30.90 24.95 7.66
CA ALA A 220 32.32 25.03 8.02
C ALA A 220 32.98 26.37 7.61
N PHE A 221 32.75 26.83 6.38
CA PHE A 221 33.22 28.13 5.92
C PHE A 221 32.59 29.29 6.69
N SER A 222 31.28 29.23 6.93
CA SER A 222 30.60 30.26 7.72
C SER A 222 31.11 30.33 9.14
N TYR A 223 31.43 29.20 9.76
CA TYR A 223 32.03 29.14 11.09
C TYR A 223 33.44 29.70 11.11
N LEU A 224 34.29 29.39 10.10
CA LEU A 224 35.63 29.95 9.98
C LEU A 224 35.57 31.48 9.81
N LEU A 225 34.66 31.98 9.00
CA LEU A 225 34.40 33.40 8.82
C LEU A 225 33.95 34.07 10.13
N TYR A 226 33.00 33.46 10.81
CA TYR A 226 32.54 33.91 12.13
C TYR A 226 33.69 34.02 13.12
N ARG A 227 34.55 32.98 13.21
CA ARG A 227 35.76 33.02 14.07
C ARG A 227 36.70 34.17 13.73
N GLU A 228 36.85 34.48 12.44
CA GLU A 228 37.76 35.57 12.03
C GLU A 228 37.18 36.91 12.47
N TYR A 229 35.90 37.17 12.26
CA TYR A 229 35.26 38.40 12.73
C TYR A 229 35.28 38.55 14.27
N GLN A 230 35.22 37.47 15.02
CA GLN A 230 35.27 37.52 16.48
C GLN A 230 36.64 38.03 17.00
N LYS A 231 37.74 37.87 16.24
CA LYS A 231 39.06 38.38 16.61
C LYS A 231 39.13 39.92 16.59
N ASP A 232 38.31 40.55 15.76
CA ASP A 232 38.30 42.03 15.63
C ASP A 232 37.51 42.70 16.76
N TYR A 233 36.76 41.95 17.56
CA TYR A 233 36.00 42.45 18.72
C TYR A 233 36.73 42.32 20.06
N HIS A 234 37.90 41.75 20.07
CA HIS A 234 38.79 41.60 21.23
C HIS A 234 40.14 42.25 20.97
#